data_6a49710fad256691387e4022ac78a916
#
_entry.id   6a49710fad256691387e4022ac78a916
#
_cell.length_a   1.000
_cell.length_b   1.000
_cell.length_c   1.000
_cell.angle_alpha   90.00
_cell.angle_beta   90.00
_cell.angle_gamma   90.00
#
_symmetry.space_group_name_H-M   'P 1'
#
loop_
_entity.id
_entity.type
_entity.pdbx_description
1 polymer ?
#
loop_
_entity_poly.entity_id
_entity_poly.type
_entity_poly.pdbx_seq_one_letter_code
_entity_poly.pdbx_strand_id
1 'polypeptide(L)'
;MKYKIFTAAFLLLCILPSAGMLFLPPTEAAANERLTPVPQLKSEDGSWNQNVLDDATNYIADHFALRQEMVTANAMLQTGLLATSPAEDVIYGTDGWLYYAETLDDYQNRATLTDEEVRQIAQTIADMQAYCEARGAQFVFTIAPNKNSLYPEHMPARYLQSDSPGNYEKLKPLLEEYGVHYADLFTFLSEQDEILYLKTDSHWTNRGAALAHDFLMETLGLPHTAFAQAEYTTAETHRGDLYEMLYPKGMAREAQQAYETTFSYVSEPRTAEDILIQTTNPDAPNGRLLLCRDSFGNALHPFLAEDFREATITRQMPYPLEQVQAGDTVIVEIVERNLANLLKYPPNLGNQTQTDSVE
;
A
#
# COMPACT_ATOMS: atom_id res chain seq x y z
N MET A 1 28.23 45.05 11.25
CA MET A 1 27.95 43.92 12.17
C MET A 1 26.91 42.93 11.59
N LYS A 2 25.76 43.39 11.08
CA LYS A 2 24.69 42.51 10.54
C LYS A 2 25.17 41.56 9.41
N TYR A 3 25.92 42.05 8.45
CA TYR A 3 26.46 41.23 7.33
C TYR A 3 27.43 40.15 7.81
N LYS A 4 28.29 40.43 8.80
CA LYS A 4 29.21 39.42 9.34
C LYS A 4 28.46 38.27 10.05
N ILE A 5 27.40 38.61 10.77
CA ILE A 5 26.53 37.59 11.43
C ILE A 5 25.84 36.73 10.36
N PHE A 6 25.28 37.37 9.33
CA PHE A 6 24.63 36.66 8.23
C PHE A 6 25.60 35.73 7.49
N THR A 7 26.81 36.26 7.15
CA THR A 7 27.84 35.44 6.47
C THR A 7 28.30 34.27 7.35
N ALA A 8 28.51 34.51 8.64
CA ALA A 8 28.87 33.43 9.57
C ALA A 8 27.77 32.37 9.70
N ALA A 9 26.53 32.79 9.82
CA ALA A 9 25.37 31.86 9.87
C ALA A 9 25.23 31.05 8.57
N PHE A 10 25.38 31.72 7.42
CA PHE A 10 25.36 31.05 6.10
C PHE A 10 26.46 29.99 5.95
N LEU A 11 27.71 30.38 6.28
CA LEU A 11 28.84 29.46 6.22
C LEU A 11 28.69 28.28 7.19
N LEU A 12 28.13 28.53 8.36
CA LEU A 12 27.85 27.50 9.36
C LEU A 12 26.82 26.53 8.85
N LEU A 13 25.72 27.00 8.25
CA LEU A 13 24.71 26.15 7.63
C LEU A 13 25.25 25.31 6.49
N CYS A 14 26.20 25.82 5.69
CA CYS A 14 26.81 25.08 4.60
C CYS A 14 27.84 24.03 5.09
N ILE A 15 28.59 24.33 6.14
CA ILE A 15 29.71 23.48 6.60
C ILE A 15 29.25 22.43 7.59
N LEU A 16 28.27 22.78 8.46
CA LEU A 16 27.81 21.92 9.57
C LEU A 16 27.34 20.54 9.12
N PRO A 17 26.52 20.40 8.05
CA PRO A 17 26.09 19.08 7.59
C PRO A 17 27.27 18.20 7.15
N SER A 18 28.19 18.72 6.36
CA SER A 18 29.34 17.96 5.87
C SER A 18 30.37 17.65 6.98
N ALA A 19 30.62 18.59 7.87
CA ALA A 19 31.49 18.36 9.02
C ALA A 19 30.82 17.37 10.02
N GLY A 20 29.50 17.45 10.16
CA GLY A 20 28.74 16.55 11.02
C GLY A 20 28.86 15.08 10.62
N MET A 21 29.02 14.76 9.33
CA MET A 21 29.25 13.37 8.88
C MET A 21 30.48 12.71 9.51
N LEU A 22 31.44 13.49 10.02
CA LEU A 22 32.64 12.96 10.69
C LEU A 22 32.41 12.63 12.17
N PHE A 23 31.37 13.17 12.80
CA PHE A 23 31.19 13.14 14.25
C PHE A 23 29.82 12.63 14.70
N LEU A 24 28.83 12.64 13.82
CA LEU A 24 27.48 12.19 14.12
C LEU A 24 27.23 10.78 13.55
N PRO A 25 26.28 10.02 14.12
CA PRO A 25 25.92 8.71 13.57
C PRO A 25 25.43 8.87 12.12
N PRO A 26 25.59 7.81 11.30
CA PRO A 26 25.07 7.81 9.93
C PRO A 26 23.58 8.13 9.88
N THR A 27 23.14 8.81 8.82
CA THR A 27 21.72 9.03 8.56
C THR A 27 21.03 7.70 8.32
N GLU A 28 19.93 7.45 9.01
CA GLU A 28 19.06 6.30 8.77
C GLU A 28 18.09 6.61 7.61
N ALA A 29 17.70 5.59 6.85
CA ALA A 29 16.68 5.75 5.82
C ALA A 29 15.33 6.12 6.47
N ALA A 30 14.58 7.03 5.85
CA ALA A 30 13.18 7.26 6.18
C ALA A 30 12.29 6.11 5.63
N ALA A 31 11.01 6.10 6.00
CA ALA A 31 10.06 5.12 5.46
C ALA A 31 10.07 5.16 3.92
N ASN A 32 10.15 3.99 3.32
CA ASN A 32 10.18 3.79 1.86
C ASN A 32 11.38 4.43 1.13
N GLU A 33 12.38 4.93 1.84
CA GLU A 33 13.59 5.54 1.28
C GLU A 33 14.72 4.50 1.13
N ARG A 34 15.40 4.53 -0.01
CA ARG A 34 16.64 3.77 -0.24
C ARG A 34 17.79 4.75 -0.36
N LEU A 35 18.69 4.74 0.63
CA LEU A 35 19.88 5.57 0.59
C LEU A 35 20.89 5.03 -0.40
N THR A 36 21.56 5.92 -1.10
CA THR A 36 22.66 5.59 -2.03
C THR A 36 23.77 4.82 -1.31
N PRO A 37 24.19 3.65 -1.80
CA PRO A 37 25.28 2.90 -1.19
C PRO A 37 26.63 3.62 -1.31
N VAL A 38 27.60 3.20 -0.50
CA VAL A 38 28.98 3.73 -0.57
C VAL A 38 29.52 3.57 -1.99
N PRO A 39 30.02 4.64 -2.61
CA PRO A 39 30.53 4.61 -3.97
C PRO A 39 31.64 3.59 -4.15
N GLN A 40 31.52 2.75 -5.17
CA GLN A 40 32.53 1.77 -5.54
C GLN A 40 33.44 2.34 -6.63
N LEU A 41 34.76 2.26 -6.43
CA LEU A 41 35.76 2.70 -7.45
C LEU A 41 35.78 1.79 -8.67
N LYS A 42 35.39 0.54 -8.51
CA LYS A 42 35.28 -0.45 -9.57
C LYS A 42 33.86 -1.02 -9.66
N SER A 43 33.43 -1.25 -10.88
CA SER A 43 32.20 -2.01 -11.19
C SER A 43 32.37 -3.49 -10.88
N GLU A 44 31.28 -4.25 -10.83
CA GLU A 44 31.30 -5.70 -10.55
C GLU A 44 32.14 -6.50 -11.54
N ASP A 45 32.29 -6.03 -12.79
CA ASP A 45 33.13 -6.61 -13.84
C ASP A 45 34.62 -6.30 -13.69
N GLY A 46 35.03 -5.53 -12.64
CA GLY A 46 36.41 -5.13 -12.37
C GLY A 46 36.89 -3.90 -13.13
N SER A 47 36.09 -3.31 -14.02
CA SER A 47 36.40 -2.04 -14.71
C SER A 47 36.28 -0.85 -13.75
N TRP A 48 36.88 0.29 -14.15
CA TRP A 48 36.72 1.52 -13.38
C TRP A 48 35.29 2.05 -13.51
N ASN A 49 34.68 2.36 -12.36
CA ASN A 49 33.35 2.98 -12.32
C ASN A 49 33.41 4.41 -12.88
N GLN A 50 32.85 4.62 -14.06
CA GLN A 50 32.84 5.94 -14.71
C GLN A 50 31.90 6.94 -14.02
N ASN A 51 30.96 6.47 -13.22
CA ASN A 51 29.96 7.28 -12.50
C ASN A 51 30.35 7.55 -11.04
N VAL A 52 31.58 7.23 -10.63
CA VAL A 52 32.03 7.33 -9.21
C VAL A 52 31.82 8.71 -8.58
N LEU A 53 31.91 9.78 -9.38
CA LEU A 53 31.72 11.16 -8.88
C LEU A 53 30.20 11.43 -8.66
N ASP A 54 29.37 10.96 -9.53
CA ASP A 54 27.91 11.07 -9.39
C ASP A 54 27.44 10.24 -8.21
N ASP A 55 27.92 9.00 -8.07
CA ASP A 55 27.66 8.13 -6.93
C ASP A 55 28.10 8.78 -5.61
N ALA A 56 29.27 9.41 -5.60
CA ALA A 56 29.79 10.11 -4.42
C ALA A 56 28.92 11.35 -4.07
N THR A 57 28.46 12.07 -5.08
CA THR A 57 27.58 13.22 -4.88
C THR A 57 26.24 12.79 -4.31
N ASN A 58 25.64 11.74 -4.87
CA ASN A 58 24.39 11.17 -4.40
C ASN A 58 24.55 10.60 -2.98
N TYR A 59 25.65 9.89 -2.71
CA TYR A 59 25.95 9.40 -1.37
C TYR A 59 26.01 10.54 -0.33
N ILE A 60 26.70 11.63 -0.65
CA ILE A 60 26.78 12.79 0.24
C ILE A 60 25.42 13.45 0.42
N ALA A 61 24.62 13.56 -0.65
CA ALA A 61 23.28 14.13 -0.62
C ALA A 61 22.31 13.30 0.26
N ASP A 62 22.50 11.98 0.31
CA ASP A 62 21.66 11.10 1.12
C ASP A 62 22.14 10.97 2.58
N HIS A 63 23.43 11.16 2.83
CA HIS A 63 24.05 10.84 4.12
C HIS A 63 24.57 12.04 4.90
N PHE A 64 24.36 13.28 4.43
CA PHE A 64 24.83 14.44 5.20
C PHE A 64 24.13 14.54 6.56
N ALA A 65 24.88 14.97 7.56
CA ALA A 65 24.39 15.04 8.92
C ALA A 65 23.19 16.01 9.06
N LEU A 66 22.23 15.65 9.89
CA LEU A 66 20.99 16.41 10.13
C LEU A 66 20.08 16.53 8.89
N ARG A 67 20.29 15.69 7.86
CA ARG A 67 19.46 15.70 6.66
C ARG A 67 17.98 15.58 6.98
N GLN A 68 17.60 14.59 7.77
CA GLN A 68 16.19 14.34 8.10
C GLN A 68 15.58 15.47 8.94
N GLU A 69 16.35 16.08 9.85
CA GLU A 69 15.93 17.26 10.61
C GLU A 69 15.70 18.46 9.68
N MET A 70 16.58 18.66 8.70
CA MET A 70 16.45 19.75 7.71
C MET A 70 15.27 19.49 6.77
N VAL A 71 15.06 18.26 6.32
CA VAL A 71 13.89 17.86 5.52
C VAL A 71 12.60 18.12 6.31
N THR A 72 12.55 17.69 7.56
CA THR A 72 11.41 17.92 8.44
C THR A 72 11.15 19.43 8.67
N ALA A 73 12.17 20.20 8.94
CA ALA A 73 12.05 21.66 9.13
C ALA A 73 11.54 22.37 7.86
N ASN A 74 12.07 21.99 6.68
CA ASN A 74 11.61 22.50 5.39
C ASN A 74 10.14 22.12 5.14
N ALA A 75 9.77 20.87 5.41
CA ALA A 75 8.38 20.40 5.26
C ALA A 75 7.43 21.19 6.20
N MET A 76 7.79 21.38 7.48
CA MET A 76 7.00 22.19 8.40
C MET A 76 6.82 23.63 7.93
N LEU A 77 7.86 24.22 7.33
CA LEU A 77 7.79 25.57 6.79
C LEU A 77 6.85 25.66 5.58
N GLN A 78 6.98 24.72 4.64
CA GLN A 78 6.16 24.71 3.41
C GLN A 78 4.70 24.36 3.69
N THR A 79 4.43 23.36 4.51
CA THR A 79 3.06 23.01 4.88
C THR A 79 2.38 24.10 5.70
N GLY A 80 3.11 24.70 6.66
CA GLY A 80 2.58 25.75 7.53
C GLY A 80 2.35 27.11 6.86
N LEU A 81 3.17 27.48 5.86
CA LEU A 81 3.06 28.79 5.19
C LEU A 81 2.37 28.71 3.83
N LEU A 82 2.57 27.63 3.09
CA LEU A 82 2.14 27.51 1.70
C LEU A 82 1.06 26.45 1.49
N ALA A 83 0.75 25.65 2.51
CA ALA A 83 -0.15 24.50 2.42
C ALA A 83 0.24 23.56 1.27
N THR A 84 1.56 23.32 1.10
CA THR A 84 2.10 22.43 0.06
C THR A 84 3.09 21.43 0.66
N SER A 85 3.23 20.28 0.03
CA SER A 85 4.23 19.29 0.37
C SER A 85 5.51 19.52 -0.44
N PRO A 86 6.71 19.50 0.16
CA PRO A 86 7.96 19.40 -0.56
C PRO A 86 8.34 17.96 -0.95
N ALA A 87 7.68 16.94 -0.38
CA ALA A 87 7.85 15.55 -0.75
C ALA A 87 6.99 15.24 -1.99
N GLU A 88 7.61 14.72 -3.05
CA GLU A 88 6.95 14.46 -4.34
C GLU A 88 5.86 13.40 -4.20
N ASP A 89 6.08 12.41 -3.34
CA ASP A 89 5.16 11.29 -3.11
C ASP A 89 3.99 11.62 -2.16
N VAL A 90 3.96 12.81 -1.57
CA VAL A 90 2.94 13.19 -0.58
C VAL A 90 2.19 14.43 -1.02
N ILE A 91 0.87 14.32 -1.11
CA ILE A 91 -0.04 15.46 -1.29
C ILE A 91 -0.48 15.95 0.10
N TYR A 92 -0.23 17.21 0.39
CA TYR A 92 -0.71 17.86 1.60
C TYR A 92 -2.14 18.38 1.38
N GLY A 93 -3.10 17.71 2.00
CA GLY A 93 -4.53 18.04 1.95
C GLY A 93 -4.95 19.05 3.00
N THR A 94 -6.26 19.21 3.18
CA THR A 94 -6.85 20.04 4.23
C THR A 94 -6.96 19.28 5.56
N ASP A 95 -7.11 20.00 6.67
CA ASP A 95 -7.36 19.43 8.01
C ASP A 95 -6.37 18.37 8.49
N GLY A 96 -5.13 18.43 7.98
CA GLY A 96 -4.06 17.48 8.33
C GLY A 96 -4.11 16.15 7.59
N TRP A 97 -4.96 16.02 6.55
CA TRP A 97 -4.97 14.85 5.69
C TRP A 97 -3.76 14.85 4.76
N LEU A 98 -3.14 13.69 4.60
CA LEU A 98 -2.09 13.44 3.65
C LEU A 98 -2.56 12.37 2.67
N TYR A 99 -2.17 12.50 1.39
CA TYR A 99 -2.52 11.53 0.37
C TYR A 99 -1.26 11.08 -0.37
N TYR A 100 -1.27 9.85 -0.85
CA TYR A 100 -0.19 9.31 -1.64
C TYR A 100 -0.28 9.83 -3.08
N ALA A 101 0.79 10.40 -3.60
CA ALA A 101 0.75 11.08 -4.89
C ALA A 101 0.50 10.14 -6.07
N GLU A 102 0.88 8.85 -5.96
CA GLU A 102 0.59 7.85 -7.00
C GLU A 102 -0.92 7.62 -7.22
N THR A 103 -1.77 8.01 -6.27
CA THR A 103 -3.23 7.90 -6.42
C THR A 103 -3.85 9.08 -7.17
N LEU A 104 -3.04 10.06 -7.60
CA LEU A 104 -3.55 11.30 -8.17
C LEU A 104 -4.22 11.11 -9.52
N ASP A 105 -3.70 10.23 -10.37
CA ASP A 105 -4.28 9.98 -11.68
C ASP A 105 -5.67 9.32 -11.55
N ASP A 106 -5.84 8.37 -10.62
CA ASP A 106 -7.14 7.78 -10.32
C ASP A 106 -8.11 8.84 -9.78
N TYR A 107 -7.67 9.64 -8.78
CA TYR A 107 -8.47 10.72 -8.22
C TYR A 107 -8.95 11.74 -9.26
N GLN A 108 -8.09 12.08 -10.21
CA GLN A 108 -8.41 13.02 -11.28
C GLN A 108 -9.20 12.39 -12.42
N ASN A 109 -9.56 11.11 -12.32
CA ASN A 109 -10.19 10.32 -13.38
C ASN A 109 -9.41 10.43 -14.70
N ARG A 110 -8.10 10.47 -14.61
CA ARG A 110 -7.22 10.35 -15.77
C ARG A 110 -7.11 8.87 -16.08
N ALA A 111 -7.99 8.38 -16.95
CA ALA A 111 -7.94 7.00 -17.39
C ALA A 111 -6.56 6.72 -18.02
N THR A 112 -5.65 6.17 -17.22
CA THR A 112 -4.30 5.82 -17.65
C THR A 112 -4.28 4.53 -18.45
N LEU A 113 -5.37 3.74 -18.36
CA LEU A 113 -5.58 2.50 -19.09
C LEU A 113 -6.58 2.72 -20.24
N THR A 114 -6.28 2.11 -21.37
CA THR A 114 -7.21 2.03 -22.49
C THR A 114 -8.38 1.10 -22.17
N ASP A 115 -9.48 1.20 -22.88
CA ASP A 115 -10.63 0.31 -22.69
C ASP A 115 -10.28 -1.16 -22.97
N GLU A 116 -9.29 -1.41 -23.84
CA GLU A 116 -8.79 -2.77 -24.11
C GLU A 116 -8.00 -3.32 -22.93
N GLU A 117 -7.12 -2.51 -22.32
CA GLU A 117 -6.36 -2.90 -21.14
C GLU A 117 -7.28 -3.16 -19.96
N VAL A 118 -8.33 -2.35 -19.75
CA VAL A 118 -9.32 -2.59 -18.69
C VAL A 118 -10.08 -3.90 -18.94
N ARG A 119 -10.48 -4.19 -20.20
CA ARG A 119 -11.08 -5.49 -20.55
C ARG A 119 -10.12 -6.65 -20.29
N GLN A 120 -8.85 -6.50 -20.63
CA GLN A 120 -7.84 -7.53 -20.35
C GLN A 120 -7.66 -7.77 -18.86
N ILE A 121 -7.72 -6.74 -18.01
CA ILE A 121 -7.72 -6.89 -16.54
C ILE A 121 -8.95 -7.70 -16.10
N ALA A 122 -10.16 -7.32 -16.56
CA ALA A 122 -11.38 -8.04 -16.21
C ALA A 122 -11.32 -9.51 -16.63
N GLN A 123 -10.83 -9.80 -17.84
CA GLN A 123 -10.63 -11.16 -18.33
C GLN A 123 -9.60 -11.91 -17.47
N THR A 124 -8.49 -11.29 -17.12
CA THR A 124 -7.46 -11.90 -16.25
C THR A 124 -8.05 -12.30 -14.90
N ILE A 125 -8.91 -11.47 -14.31
CA ILE A 125 -9.56 -11.77 -13.03
C ILE A 125 -10.56 -12.92 -13.20
N ALA A 126 -11.36 -12.90 -14.27
CA ALA A 126 -12.28 -14.01 -14.59
C ALA A 126 -11.54 -15.33 -14.83
N ASP A 127 -10.40 -15.30 -15.50
CA ASP A 127 -9.56 -16.48 -15.73
C ASP A 127 -8.95 -17.01 -14.41
N MET A 128 -8.55 -16.13 -13.50
CA MET A 128 -8.12 -16.53 -12.14
C MET A 128 -9.24 -17.24 -11.39
N GLN A 129 -10.45 -16.68 -11.41
CA GLN A 129 -11.63 -17.31 -10.81
C GLN A 129 -11.89 -18.69 -11.41
N ALA A 130 -12.01 -18.79 -12.73
CA ALA A 130 -12.25 -20.05 -13.43
C ALA A 130 -11.18 -21.09 -13.11
N TYR A 131 -9.92 -20.67 -13.00
CA TYR A 131 -8.80 -21.54 -12.64
C TYR A 131 -8.95 -22.12 -11.23
N CYS A 132 -9.36 -21.29 -10.24
CA CYS A 132 -9.58 -21.70 -8.86
C CYS A 132 -10.79 -22.62 -8.75
N GLU A 133 -11.92 -22.27 -9.36
CA GLU A 133 -13.16 -23.05 -9.35
C GLU A 133 -13.02 -24.41 -10.03
N ALA A 134 -12.27 -24.48 -11.14
CA ALA A 134 -11.95 -25.75 -11.81
C ALA A 134 -11.17 -26.71 -10.93
N ARG A 135 -10.50 -26.22 -9.89
CA ARG A 135 -9.78 -27.00 -8.87
C ARG A 135 -10.61 -27.29 -7.64
N GLY A 136 -11.86 -26.83 -7.60
CA GLY A 136 -12.76 -26.99 -6.46
C GLY A 136 -12.47 -26.02 -5.31
N ALA A 137 -11.83 -24.89 -5.59
CA ALA A 137 -11.59 -23.83 -4.64
C ALA A 137 -12.64 -22.72 -4.79
N GLN A 138 -12.94 -22.02 -3.70
CA GLN A 138 -13.72 -20.78 -3.69
C GLN A 138 -12.83 -19.60 -4.05
N PHE A 139 -13.35 -18.60 -4.78
CA PHE A 139 -12.62 -17.42 -5.20
C PHE A 139 -13.43 -16.15 -4.93
N VAL A 140 -12.78 -15.11 -4.46
CA VAL A 140 -13.31 -13.74 -4.43
C VAL A 140 -12.21 -12.75 -4.82
N PHE A 141 -12.57 -11.77 -5.61
CA PHE A 141 -11.75 -10.62 -5.94
C PHE A 141 -12.27 -9.38 -5.22
N THR A 142 -11.37 -8.53 -4.75
CA THR A 142 -11.75 -7.25 -4.15
C THR A 142 -10.72 -6.16 -4.45
N ILE A 143 -11.21 -4.92 -4.49
CA ILE A 143 -10.38 -3.72 -4.68
C ILE A 143 -10.48 -2.89 -3.41
N ALA A 144 -9.32 -2.66 -2.75
CA ALA A 144 -9.23 -1.69 -1.69
C ALA A 144 -9.20 -0.27 -2.30
N PRO A 145 -10.14 0.61 -1.98
CA PRO A 145 -10.18 1.96 -2.53
C PRO A 145 -8.96 2.78 -2.17
N ASN A 146 -8.51 3.67 -3.06
CA ASN A 146 -7.58 4.72 -2.68
C ASN A 146 -8.22 5.66 -1.67
N LYS A 147 -7.44 6.22 -0.76
CA LYS A 147 -7.96 7.12 0.27
C LYS A 147 -8.68 8.34 -0.31
N ASN A 148 -8.15 8.93 -1.38
CA ASN A 148 -8.77 10.09 -2.04
C ASN A 148 -10.00 9.74 -2.89
N SER A 149 -10.22 8.47 -3.20
CA SER A 149 -11.46 8.00 -3.82
C SER A 149 -12.63 7.95 -2.82
N LEU A 150 -12.33 7.73 -1.52
CA LEU A 150 -13.34 7.71 -0.45
C LEU A 150 -13.49 9.05 0.28
N TYR A 151 -12.40 9.82 0.42
CA TYR A 151 -12.36 11.09 1.17
C TYR A 151 -11.82 12.23 0.30
N PRO A 152 -12.49 12.53 -0.84
CA PRO A 152 -12.05 13.57 -1.79
C PRO A 152 -12.14 14.99 -1.23
N GLU A 153 -12.98 15.21 -0.21
CA GLU A 153 -13.26 16.53 0.37
C GLU A 153 -12.04 17.18 1.03
N HIS A 154 -11.04 16.39 1.38
CA HIS A 154 -9.79 16.87 1.96
C HIS A 154 -8.67 17.08 0.92
N MET A 155 -8.92 16.72 -0.34
CA MET A 155 -7.97 16.96 -1.42
C MET A 155 -7.85 18.46 -1.72
N PRO A 156 -6.64 18.97 -2.04
CA PRO A 156 -6.50 20.38 -2.43
C PRO A 156 -7.28 20.71 -3.69
N ALA A 157 -8.03 21.82 -3.66
CA ALA A 157 -8.88 22.26 -4.78
C ALA A 157 -8.16 22.48 -6.12
N ARG A 158 -6.82 22.53 -6.13
CA ARG A 158 -6.02 22.62 -7.35
C ARG A 158 -6.01 21.32 -8.17
N TYR A 159 -6.32 20.19 -7.57
CA TYR A 159 -6.41 18.91 -8.27
C TYR A 159 -7.85 18.68 -8.72
N LEU A 160 -8.12 19.05 -9.97
CA LEU A 160 -9.45 18.93 -10.54
C LEU A 160 -9.71 17.49 -11.01
N GLN A 161 -10.91 17.00 -10.75
CA GLN A 161 -11.39 15.73 -11.29
C GLN A 161 -11.93 15.94 -12.71
N SER A 162 -11.77 14.95 -13.57
CA SER A 162 -12.40 14.89 -14.89
C SER A 162 -13.82 14.32 -14.76
N ASP A 163 -14.71 14.72 -15.66
CA ASP A 163 -16.05 14.12 -15.77
C ASP A 163 -16.03 12.75 -16.48
N SER A 164 -14.87 12.34 -17.02
CA SER A 164 -14.71 11.04 -17.67
C SER A 164 -14.52 9.93 -16.64
N PRO A 165 -14.99 8.69 -16.90
CA PRO A 165 -14.77 7.58 -16.00
C PRO A 165 -13.27 7.23 -15.88
N GLY A 166 -12.79 7.00 -14.67
CA GLY A 166 -11.45 6.51 -14.38
C GLY A 166 -11.30 4.99 -14.64
N ASN A 167 -10.16 4.44 -14.24
CA ASN A 167 -9.88 3.01 -14.45
C ASN A 167 -10.86 2.11 -13.68
N TYR A 168 -11.15 2.45 -12.42
CA TYR A 168 -12.07 1.68 -11.59
C TYR A 168 -13.51 1.71 -12.11
N GLU A 169 -14.03 2.90 -12.47
CA GLU A 169 -15.39 3.06 -12.99
C GLU A 169 -15.60 2.32 -14.31
N LYS A 170 -14.55 2.15 -15.12
CA LYS A 170 -14.57 1.34 -16.33
C LYS A 170 -14.51 -0.16 -16.03
N LEU A 171 -13.71 -0.55 -15.02
CA LEU A 171 -13.52 -1.96 -14.66
C LEU A 171 -14.73 -2.57 -13.99
N LYS A 172 -15.37 -1.86 -13.05
CA LYS A 172 -16.47 -2.39 -12.23
C LYS A 172 -17.59 -3.04 -13.04
N PRO A 173 -18.16 -2.42 -14.10
CA PRO A 173 -19.20 -3.05 -14.91
C PRO A 173 -18.72 -4.29 -15.67
N LEU A 174 -17.43 -4.34 -16.03
CA LEU A 174 -16.86 -5.51 -16.69
C LEU A 174 -16.69 -6.70 -15.74
N LEU A 175 -16.41 -6.47 -14.45
CA LEU A 175 -16.37 -7.55 -13.47
C LEU A 175 -17.74 -8.25 -13.35
N GLU A 176 -18.84 -7.48 -13.40
CA GLU A 176 -20.19 -8.01 -13.43
C GLU A 176 -20.47 -8.75 -14.75
N GLU A 177 -20.12 -8.15 -15.90
CA GLU A 177 -20.30 -8.75 -17.23
C GLU A 177 -19.57 -10.09 -17.36
N TYR A 178 -18.36 -10.19 -16.82
CA TYR A 178 -17.57 -11.43 -16.84
C TYR A 178 -17.93 -12.41 -15.72
N GLY A 179 -18.90 -12.08 -14.87
CA GLY A 179 -19.39 -12.93 -13.78
C GLY A 179 -18.36 -13.16 -12.68
N VAL A 180 -17.51 -12.18 -12.44
CA VAL A 180 -16.52 -12.24 -11.36
C VAL A 180 -17.21 -12.16 -10.00
N HIS A 181 -16.87 -13.04 -9.08
CA HIS A 181 -17.24 -12.93 -7.67
C HIS A 181 -16.46 -11.76 -7.05
N TYR A 182 -17.01 -10.57 -7.18
CA TYR A 182 -16.44 -9.32 -6.76
C TYR A 182 -17.06 -8.84 -5.44
N ALA A 183 -16.25 -8.73 -4.39
CA ALA A 183 -16.62 -8.08 -3.15
C ALA A 183 -16.38 -6.57 -3.28
N ASP A 184 -17.44 -5.80 -3.44
CA ASP A 184 -17.36 -4.35 -3.68
C ASP A 184 -17.09 -3.57 -2.40
N LEU A 185 -15.84 -3.60 -1.95
CA LEU A 185 -15.38 -2.82 -0.80
C LEU A 185 -15.51 -1.31 -1.02
N PHE A 186 -15.46 -0.84 -2.26
CA PHE A 186 -15.61 0.59 -2.54
C PHE A 186 -16.99 1.09 -2.12
N THR A 187 -18.04 0.47 -2.61
CA THR A 187 -19.42 0.81 -2.23
C THR A 187 -19.64 0.58 -0.74
N PHE A 188 -19.23 -0.58 -0.21
CA PHE A 188 -19.41 -0.93 1.20
C PHE A 188 -18.76 0.09 2.15
N LEU A 189 -17.51 0.48 1.92
CA LEU A 189 -16.80 1.42 2.79
C LEU A 189 -17.29 2.86 2.63
N SER A 190 -17.76 3.25 1.43
CA SER A 190 -18.32 4.58 1.19
C SER A 190 -19.66 4.83 1.89
N GLU A 191 -20.39 3.77 2.22
CA GLU A 191 -21.67 3.81 2.92
C GLU A 191 -21.55 3.87 4.46
N GLN A 192 -20.31 3.80 4.99
CA GLN A 192 -20.10 3.86 6.43
C GLN A 192 -20.07 5.31 6.94
N ASP A 193 -20.73 5.56 8.08
CA ASP A 193 -20.78 6.89 8.70
C ASP A 193 -19.49 7.26 9.49
N GLU A 194 -18.50 6.39 9.52
CA GLU A 194 -17.25 6.57 10.26
C GLU A 194 -16.03 6.70 9.32
N ILE A 195 -14.98 7.41 9.78
CA ILE A 195 -13.72 7.51 9.05
C ILE A 195 -12.94 6.21 9.22
N LEU A 196 -12.73 5.49 8.11
CA LEU A 196 -12.11 4.18 8.08
C LEU A 196 -10.67 4.18 7.55
N TYR A 197 -10.14 5.35 7.21
CA TYR A 197 -8.76 5.53 6.76
C TYR A 197 -7.99 6.44 7.71
N LEU A 198 -6.71 6.15 7.84
CA LEU A 198 -5.79 6.96 8.63
C LEU A 198 -5.53 8.30 7.91
N LYS A 199 -5.51 9.40 8.66
CA LYS A 199 -5.30 10.74 8.09
C LYS A 199 -3.93 10.90 7.46
N THR A 200 -2.92 10.38 8.15
CA THR A 200 -1.50 10.62 7.85
C THR A 200 -0.80 9.41 7.26
N ASP A 201 -1.56 8.36 6.96
CA ASP A 201 -1.11 7.12 6.34
C ASP A 201 -1.86 6.87 5.04
N SER A 202 -1.34 6.05 4.14
CA SER A 202 -2.00 5.71 2.87
C SER A 202 -3.08 4.64 3.02
N HIS A 203 -3.18 3.97 4.16
CA HIS A 203 -4.00 2.79 4.40
C HIS A 203 -5.25 3.08 5.23
N TRP A 204 -6.15 2.09 5.27
CA TRP A 204 -7.27 2.05 6.18
C TRP A 204 -6.84 1.88 7.65
N THR A 205 -7.74 2.21 8.57
CA THR A 205 -7.57 1.89 9.99
C THR A 205 -7.76 0.40 10.26
N ASN A 206 -7.36 -0.09 11.43
CA ASN A 206 -7.70 -1.45 11.85
C ASN A 206 -9.23 -1.67 11.90
N ARG A 207 -10.00 -0.61 12.15
CA ARG A 207 -11.47 -0.65 12.08
C ARG A 207 -11.94 -0.86 10.64
N GLY A 208 -11.37 -0.16 9.68
CA GLY A 208 -11.65 -0.35 8.25
C GLY A 208 -11.32 -1.77 7.80
N ALA A 209 -10.17 -2.29 8.23
CA ALA A 209 -9.76 -3.66 7.91
C ALA A 209 -10.68 -4.73 8.53
N ALA A 210 -11.16 -4.52 9.78
CA ALA A 210 -12.11 -5.44 10.42
C ALA A 210 -13.47 -5.46 9.71
N LEU A 211 -13.97 -4.29 9.29
CA LEU A 211 -15.18 -4.21 8.49
C LEU A 211 -15.02 -4.88 7.13
N ALA A 212 -13.87 -4.67 6.47
CA ALA A 212 -13.56 -5.32 5.20
C ALA A 212 -13.47 -6.84 5.35
N HIS A 213 -12.89 -7.33 6.46
CA HIS A 213 -12.87 -8.76 6.80
C HIS A 213 -14.28 -9.34 6.87
N ASP A 214 -15.16 -8.78 7.73
CA ASP A 214 -16.50 -9.30 7.92
C ASP A 214 -17.28 -9.29 6.59
N PHE A 215 -17.17 -8.22 5.80
CA PHE A 215 -17.81 -8.11 4.48
C PHE A 215 -17.29 -9.16 3.49
N LEU A 216 -15.99 -9.44 3.45
CA LEU A 216 -15.41 -10.49 2.60
C LEU A 216 -15.89 -11.88 3.01
N MET A 217 -15.91 -12.18 4.30
CA MET A 217 -16.35 -13.47 4.82
C MET A 217 -17.85 -13.69 4.60
N GLU A 218 -18.68 -12.64 4.76
CA GLU A 218 -20.10 -12.66 4.43
C GLU A 218 -20.34 -12.89 2.93
N THR A 219 -19.57 -12.22 2.06
CA THR A 219 -19.64 -12.41 0.60
C THR A 219 -19.29 -13.84 0.19
N LEU A 220 -18.34 -14.47 0.87
CA LEU A 220 -17.95 -15.86 0.68
C LEU A 220 -18.96 -16.85 1.31
N GLY A 221 -19.87 -16.38 2.17
CA GLY A 221 -20.79 -17.23 2.93
C GLY A 221 -20.09 -18.13 3.95
N LEU A 222 -18.94 -17.71 4.46
CA LEU A 222 -18.12 -18.48 5.38
C LEU A 222 -18.36 -18.06 6.85
N PRO A 223 -18.36 -19.03 7.79
CA PRO A 223 -18.37 -18.70 9.21
C PRO A 223 -17.14 -17.90 9.59
N HIS A 224 -17.33 -16.87 10.40
CA HIS A 224 -16.26 -15.96 10.79
C HIS A 224 -16.50 -15.32 12.16
N THR A 225 -15.45 -14.76 12.72
CA THR A 225 -15.50 -13.91 13.90
C THR A 225 -15.97 -12.52 13.49
N ALA A 226 -17.08 -12.03 14.07
CA ALA A 226 -17.63 -10.71 13.73
C ALA A 226 -16.77 -9.58 14.35
N PHE A 227 -15.61 -9.32 13.79
CA PHE A 227 -14.69 -8.28 14.29
C PHE A 227 -15.27 -6.87 14.19
N ALA A 228 -16.16 -6.62 13.24
CA ALA A 228 -16.89 -5.35 13.17
C ALA A 228 -17.71 -5.04 14.43
N GLN A 229 -18.08 -6.07 15.21
CA GLN A 229 -18.86 -5.95 16.45
C GLN A 229 -17.98 -6.12 17.71
N ALA A 230 -16.71 -6.47 17.55
CA ALA A 230 -15.80 -6.69 18.66
C ALA A 230 -15.39 -5.35 19.33
N GLU A 231 -15.13 -5.43 20.63
CA GLU A 231 -14.67 -4.28 21.40
C GLU A 231 -13.23 -3.92 21.02
N TYR A 232 -12.94 -2.63 20.95
CA TYR A 232 -11.61 -2.10 20.72
C TYR A 232 -11.36 -0.84 21.55
N THR A 233 -10.11 -0.59 21.81
CA THR A 233 -9.65 0.68 22.38
C THR A 233 -9.00 1.53 21.30
N THR A 234 -8.98 2.84 21.46
CA THR A 234 -8.34 3.76 20.53
C THR A 234 -7.23 4.52 21.25
N ALA A 235 -6.05 4.54 20.64
CA ALA A 235 -4.89 5.24 21.19
C ALA A 235 -4.07 5.90 20.08
N GLU A 236 -3.47 7.05 20.38
CA GLU A 236 -2.55 7.76 19.45
C GLU A 236 -1.19 7.06 19.40
N THR A 237 -1.14 5.93 18.75
CA THR A 237 0.06 5.06 18.67
C THR A 237 0.62 4.96 17.27
N HIS A 238 -0.21 5.19 16.25
CA HIS A 238 0.18 4.99 14.85
C HIS A 238 0.97 6.19 14.31
N ARG A 239 2.08 5.91 13.65
CA ARG A 239 2.85 6.88 12.89
C ARG A 239 2.67 6.58 11.41
N GLY A 240 1.92 7.43 10.72
CA GLY A 240 1.55 7.20 9.32
C GLY A 240 2.75 7.20 8.38
N ASP A 241 2.69 6.38 7.34
CA ASP A 241 3.72 6.26 6.31
C ASP A 241 3.92 7.59 5.55
N LEU A 242 2.85 8.28 5.17
CA LEU A 242 2.90 9.58 4.50
C LEU A 242 3.43 10.68 5.41
N TYR A 243 3.10 10.61 6.72
CA TYR A 243 3.68 11.52 7.71
C TYR A 243 5.18 11.32 7.84
N GLU A 244 5.63 10.07 7.85
CA GLU A 244 7.03 9.72 7.96
C GLU A 244 7.83 10.15 6.72
N MET A 245 7.25 9.98 5.53
CA MET A 245 7.83 10.48 4.27
C MET A 245 7.96 12.00 4.25
N LEU A 246 6.95 12.72 4.76
CA LEU A 246 6.94 14.19 4.78
C LEU A 246 7.76 14.78 5.93
N TYR A 247 7.70 14.16 7.11
CA TYR A 247 8.35 14.63 8.35
C TYR A 247 9.18 13.52 9.01
N PRO A 248 10.32 13.10 8.41
CA PRO A 248 11.07 11.94 8.87
C PRO A 248 11.52 12.00 10.35
N LYS A 249 11.68 13.20 10.93
CA LYS A 249 11.93 13.41 12.37
C LYS A 249 10.72 13.99 13.12
N GLY A 250 9.56 14.00 12.49
CA GLY A 250 8.32 14.38 13.14
C GLY A 250 7.89 13.36 14.21
N MET A 251 7.21 13.84 15.25
CA MET A 251 6.83 13.05 16.42
C MET A 251 5.31 12.82 16.52
N ALA A 252 4.52 13.39 15.61
CA ALA A 252 3.07 13.24 15.69
C ALA A 252 2.67 11.78 15.42
N ARG A 253 1.62 11.40 16.11
CA ARG A 253 0.97 10.10 15.98
C ARG A 253 -0.52 10.33 15.82
N GLU A 254 -1.19 9.39 15.19
CA GLU A 254 -2.64 9.42 15.06
C GLU A 254 -3.29 8.21 15.74
N ALA A 255 -4.58 8.31 15.94
CA ALA A 255 -5.38 7.31 16.60
C ALA A 255 -5.50 6.05 15.75
N GLN A 256 -5.23 4.89 16.36
CA GLN A 256 -5.46 3.58 15.77
C GLN A 256 -6.23 2.69 16.74
N GLN A 257 -7.08 1.84 16.23
CA GLN A 257 -7.87 0.90 17.01
C GLN A 257 -7.02 -0.33 17.35
N ALA A 258 -7.07 -0.73 18.61
CA ALA A 258 -6.52 -1.98 19.12
C ALA A 258 -7.68 -2.85 19.61
N TYR A 259 -7.90 -3.96 18.94
CA TYR A 259 -8.92 -4.93 19.32
C TYR A 259 -8.49 -5.67 20.58
N GLU A 260 -9.43 -5.85 21.51
CA GLU A 260 -9.18 -6.57 22.79
C GLU A 260 -9.14 -8.08 22.57
N THR A 261 -9.46 -8.56 21.37
CA THR A 261 -9.41 -9.96 20.98
C THR A 261 -7.95 -10.45 20.93
N THR A 262 -7.66 -11.53 21.65
CA THR A 262 -6.40 -12.25 21.49
C THR A 262 -6.53 -13.16 20.28
N PHE A 263 -5.74 -12.91 19.25
CA PHE A 263 -5.68 -13.80 18.08
C PHE A 263 -5.07 -15.15 18.51
N SER A 264 -5.68 -16.22 18.02
CA SER A 264 -5.30 -17.61 18.36
C SER A 264 -4.34 -18.21 17.32
N TYR A 265 -4.24 -17.62 16.14
CA TYR A 265 -3.34 -18.13 15.12
C TYR A 265 -1.87 -17.99 15.51
N VAL A 266 -1.08 -18.93 15.02
CA VAL A 266 0.38 -18.95 15.20
C VAL A 266 1.02 -18.67 13.83
N SER A 267 1.99 -17.78 13.82
CA SER A 267 2.86 -17.54 12.68
C SER A 267 4.33 -17.59 13.09
N GLU A 268 5.22 -17.83 12.12
CA GLU A 268 6.63 -17.53 12.35
C GLU A 268 6.80 -16.03 12.66
N PRO A 269 7.83 -15.66 13.44
CA PRO A 269 8.11 -14.25 13.74
C PRO A 269 8.43 -13.49 12.45
N ARG A 270 7.46 -12.76 11.93
CA ARG A 270 7.55 -11.98 10.69
C ARG A 270 6.84 -10.65 10.88
N THR A 271 7.15 -9.71 10.01
CA THR A 271 6.44 -8.43 9.94
C THR A 271 5.26 -8.54 8.98
N ALA A 272 4.25 -7.69 9.15
CA ALA A 272 3.12 -7.61 8.22
C ALA A 272 3.55 -7.22 6.79
N GLU A 273 4.76 -6.68 6.63
CA GLU A 273 5.32 -6.26 5.34
C GLU A 273 6.03 -7.39 4.59
N ASP A 274 6.19 -8.56 5.21
CA ASP A 274 6.84 -9.70 4.56
C ASP A 274 6.10 -10.13 3.29
N ILE A 275 6.87 -10.56 2.30
CA ILE A 275 6.33 -11.02 1.01
C ILE A 275 5.45 -12.27 1.19
N LEU A 276 5.83 -13.15 2.11
CA LEU A 276 5.13 -14.40 2.41
C LEU A 276 4.98 -14.57 3.93
N ILE A 277 3.73 -14.74 4.38
CA ILE A 277 3.38 -15.05 5.76
C ILE A 277 2.57 -16.36 5.73
N GLN A 278 2.89 -17.28 6.61
CA GLN A 278 2.13 -18.51 6.82
C GLN A 278 1.63 -18.56 8.25
N THR A 279 0.35 -18.88 8.42
CA THR A 279 -0.28 -18.97 9.73
C THR A 279 -1.02 -20.28 9.90
N THR A 280 -1.18 -20.71 11.14
CA THR A 280 -1.99 -21.87 11.52
C THR A 280 -2.87 -21.53 12.70
N ASN A 281 -4.15 -21.94 12.64
CA ASN A 281 -5.11 -21.87 13.75
C ASN A 281 -5.96 -23.16 13.72
N PRO A 282 -5.58 -24.21 14.47
CA PRO A 282 -6.29 -25.50 14.42
C PRO A 282 -7.77 -25.45 14.77
N ASP A 283 -8.17 -24.45 15.57
CA ASP A 283 -9.55 -24.26 16.06
C ASP A 283 -10.40 -23.41 15.13
N ALA A 284 -9.83 -22.84 14.06
CA ALA A 284 -10.56 -22.02 13.11
C ALA A 284 -11.63 -22.81 12.33
N PRO A 285 -12.76 -22.16 12.01
CA PRO A 285 -13.89 -22.83 11.36
C PRO A 285 -13.61 -23.23 9.91
N ASN A 286 -12.79 -22.46 9.18
CA ASN A 286 -12.54 -22.68 7.76
C ASN A 286 -11.25 -23.49 7.50
N GLY A 287 -11.10 -24.00 6.27
CA GLY A 287 -9.96 -24.79 5.84
C GLY A 287 -8.70 -23.96 5.59
N ARG A 288 -8.24 -23.99 4.32
CA ARG A 288 -7.06 -23.26 3.88
C ARG A 288 -7.44 -21.96 3.15
N LEU A 289 -6.68 -20.90 3.42
CA LEU A 289 -6.73 -19.62 2.73
C LEU A 289 -5.48 -19.40 1.90
N LEU A 290 -5.64 -18.95 0.66
CA LEU A 290 -4.62 -18.24 -0.08
C LEU A 290 -5.07 -16.77 -0.21
N LEU A 291 -4.40 -15.88 0.50
CA LEU A 291 -4.58 -14.44 0.38
C LEU A 291 -3.48 -13.84 -0.49
N CYS A 292 -3.82 -13.48 -1.72
CA CYS A 292 -2.99 -12.63 -2.57
C CYS A 292 -3.33 -11.18 -2.25
N ARG A 293 -2.33 -10.39 -1.85
CA ARG A 293 -2.58 -9.06 -1.29
C ARG A 293 -1.50 -8.06 -1.68
N ASP A 294 -1.78 -6.79 -1.43
CA ASP A 294 -0.74 -5.75 -1.37
C ASP A 294 -0.54 -5.23 0.07
N SER A 295 -0.20 -3.95 0.23
CA SER A 295 0.04 -3.38 1.57
C SER A 295 -1.23 -3.19 2.40
N PHE A 296 -2.40 -3.08 1.78
CA PHE A 296 -3.68 -2.99 2.51
C PHE A 296 -3.98 -4.27 3.29
N GLY A 297 -3.56 -5.42 2.75
CA GLY A 297 -3.63 -6.68 3.45
C GLY A 297 -2.80 -6.75 4.75
N ASN A 298 -1.92 -5.77 5.05
CA ASN A 298 -1.18 -5.74 6.32
C ASN A 298 -2.12 -5.65 7.52
N ALA A 299 -3.15 -4.80 7.46
CA ALA A 299 -4.14 -4.69 8.53
C ALA A 299 -5.26 -5.74 8.43
N LEU A 300 -5.51 -6.28 7.24
CA LEU A 300 -6.58 -7.26 6.98
C LEU A 300 -6.20 -8.68 7.38
N HIS A 301 -4.96 -9.10 7.09
CA HIS A 301 -4.56 -10.50 7.23
C HIS A 301 -4.68 -11.06 8.66
N PRO A 302 -4.48 -10.31 9.78
CA PRO A 302 -4.65 -10.87 11.11
C PRO A 302 -6.07 -11.36 11.38
N PHE A 303 -7.08 -10.63 10.89
CA PHE A 303 -8.47 -11.01 11.01
C PHE A 303 -8.79 -12.27 10.20
N LEU A 304 -8.34 -12.32 8.94
CA LEU A 304 -8.50 -13.51 8.10
C LEU A 304 -7.78 -14.73 8.66
N ALA A 305 -6.54 -14.55 9.16
CA ALA A 305 -5.76 -15.66 9.73
C ALA A 305 -6.44 -16.31 10.94
N GLU A 306 -7.24 -15.56 11.69
CA GLU A 306 -8.00 -16.08 12.84
C GLU A 306 -9.08 -17.08 12.42
N ASP A 307 -9.68 -16.89 11.26
CA ASP A 307 -10.81 -17.69 10.80
C ASP A 307 -10.45 -18.87 9.90
N PHE A 308 -9.15 -19.07 9.58
CA PHE A 308 -8.68 -20.17 8.74
C PHE A 308 -7.64 -21.05 9.45
N ARG A 309 -7.77 -22.39 9.30
CA ARG A 309 -6.84 -23.36 9.91
C ARG A 309 -5.42 -23.22 9.39
N GLU A 310 -5.28 -22.90 8.13
CA GLU A 310 -4.01 -22.61 7.48
C GLU A 310 -4.20 -21.40 6.56
N ALA A 311 -3.33 -20.41 6.64
CA ALA A 311 -3.35 -19.32 5.68
C ALA A 311 -1.96 -19.09 5.08
N THR A 312 -1.93 -18.98 3.77
CA THR A 312 -0.78 -18.49 3.00
C THR A 312 -1.13 -17.09 2.52
N ILE A 313 -0.40 -16.11 3.01
CA ILE A 313 -0.62 -14.67 2.78
C ILE A 313 0.58 -14.16 2.00
N THR A 314 0.38 -13.68 0.78
CA THR A 314 1.49 -13.35 -0.11
C THR A 314 1.31 -12.02 -0.83
N ARG A 315 2.44 -11.30 -1.01
CA ARG A 315 2.57 -10.13 -1.90
C ARG A 315 3.26 -10.47 -3.22
N GLN A 316 3.53 -11.75 -3.45
CA GLN A 316 4.22 -12.19 -4.66
C GLN A 316 3.37 -11.90 -5.91
N MET A 317 4.00 -11.32 -6.92
CA MET A 317 3.44 -11.20 -8.27
C MET A 317 4.41 -11.80 -9.28
N PRO A 318 3.94 -12.59 -10.27
CA PRO A 318 2.55 -13.03 -10.45
C PRO A 318 1.99 -13.80 -9.24
N TYR A 319 0.67 -13.71 -9.04
CA TYR A 319 0.01 -14.45 -7.95
C TYR A 319 0.21 -15.96 -8.10
N PRO A 320 0.63 -16.69 -7.04
CA PRO A 320 1.02 -18.09 -7.10
C PRO A 320 -0.20 -19.03 -7.02
N LEU A 321 -1.11 -18.94 -8.00
CA LEU A 321 -2.36 -19.70 -8.02
C LEU A 321 -2.14 -21.21 -8.31
N GLU A 322 -0.96 -21.61 -8.79
CA GLU A 322 -0.62 -23.02 -9.03
C GLU A 322 -0.64 -23.89 -7.77
N GLN A 323 -0.55 -23.27 -6.59
CA GLN A 323 -0.62 -23.98 -5.30
C GLN A 323 -2.06 -24.22 -4.79
N VAL A 324 -3.07 -23.70 -5.49
CA VAL A 324 -4.49 -23.85 -5.12
C VAL A 324 -4.94 -25.30 -5.21
N GLN A 325 -5.64 -25.78 -4.18
CA GLN A 325 -6.17 -27.15 -4.06
C GLN A 325 -7.69 -27.13 -3.82
N ALA A 326 -8.30 -28.29 -3.99
CA ALA A 326 -9.73 -28.44 -3.73
C ALA A 326 -10.07 -28.14 -2.26
N GLY A 327 -11.11 -27.34 -2.06
CA GLY A 327 -11.56 -26.89 -0.75
C GLY A 327 -10.84 -25.65 -0.19
N ASP A 328 -9.88 -25.10 -0.95
CA ASP A 328 -9.25 -23.82 -0.59
C ASP A 328 -10.22 -22.64 -0.79
N THR A 329 -9.98 -21.59 -0.03
CA THR A 329 -10.53 -20.25 -0.28
C THR A 329 -9.41 -19.37 -0.81
N VAL A 330 -9.66 -18.69 -1.92
CA VAL A 330 -8.72 -17.76 -2.54
C VAL A 330 -9.31 -16.35 -2.50
N ILE A 331 -8.61 -15.44 -1.85
CA ILE A 331 -8.94 -14.01 -1.82
C ILE A 331 -7.83 -13.27 -2.56
N VAL A 332 -8.20 -12.49 -3.58
CA VAL A 332 -7.29 -11.57 -4.26
C VAL A 332 -7.69 -10.16 -3.90
N GLU A 333 -6.89 -9.52 -3.06
CA GLU A 333 -7.03 -8.12 -2.66
C GLU A 333 -5.97 -7.29 -3.39
N ILE A 334 -6.39 -6.21 -4.03
CA ILE A 334 -5.50 -5.25 -4.70
C ILE A 334 -6.01 -3.83 -4.47
N VAL A 335 -5.12 -2.90 -4.18
CA VAL A 335 -5.50 -1.50 -4.08
C VAL A 335 -5.75 -0.90 -5.48
N GLU A 336 -6.69 0.01 -5.56
CA GLU A 336 -7.16 0.65 -6.79
C GLU A 336 -6.01 1.12 -7.71
N ARG A 337 -5.00 1.82 -7.16
CA ARG A 337 -3.83 2.30 -7.93
C ARG A 337 -2.96 1.21 -8.54
N ASN A 338 -3.09 -0.03 -8.05
CA ASN A 338 -2.27 -1.16 -8.47
C ASN A 338 -2.94 -2.03 -9.55
N LEU A 339 -4.13 -1.69 -10.03
CA LEU A 339 -4.87 -2.49 -11.01
C LEU A 339 -4.06 -2.82 -12.27
N ALA A 340 -3.23 -1.88 -12.74
CA ALA A 340 -2.34 -2.09 -13.88
C ALA A 340 -1.30 -3.20 -13.67
N ASN A 341 -1.02 -3.60 -12.42
CA ASN A 341 -0.10 -4.69 -12.13
C ASN A 341 -0.62 -6.05 -12.64
N LEU A 342 -1.93 -6.22 -12.78
CA LEU A 342 -2.52 -7.43 -13.36
C LEU A 342 -2.19 -7.61 -14.85
N LEU A 343 -1.90 -6.51 -15.57
CA LEU A 343 -1.39 -6.57 -16.94
C LEU A 343 0.11 -6.87 -16.96
N LYS A 344 0.84 -6.22 -16.05
CA LYS A 344 2.31 -6.32 -16.00
C LYS A 344 2.79 -7.68 -15.50
N TYR A 345 2.03 -8.28 -14.58
CA TYR A 345 2.35 -9.54 -13.92
C TYR A 345 1.15 -10.49 -13.98
N PRO A 346 0.71 -10.94 -15.18
CA PRO A 346 -0.43 -11.84 -15.28
C PRO A 346 -0.09 -13.17 -14.59
N PRO A 347 -1.05 -13.76 -13.85
CA PRO A 347 -0.84 -15.03 -13.16
C PRO A 347 -0.53 -16.15 -14.13
N ASN A 348 0.32 -17.08 -13.73
CA ASN A 348 0.59 -18.29 -14.49
C ASN A 348 -0.51 -19.33 -14.22
N LEU A 349 -1.49 -19.39 -15.10
CA LEU A 349 -2.63 -20.33 -14.97
C LEU A 349 -2.38 -21.69 -15.63
N GLY A 350 -1.15 -21.98 -16.11
CA GLY A 350 -0.85 -23.12 -16.94
C GLY A 350 -1.50 -23.02 -18.33
N ASN A 351 -1.06 -23.79 -19.29
CA ASN A 351 -1.73 -23.86 -20.59
C ASN A 351 -3.12 -24.49 -20.40
N GLN A 352 -4.15 -23.66 -20.23
CA GLN A 352 -5.48 -24.08 -20.65
C GLN A 352 -5.39 -24.20 -22.17
N THR A 353 -5.37 -25.42 -22.66
CA THR A 353 -5.57 -25.73 -24.06
C THR A 353 -6.71 -24.86 -24.56
N GLN A 354 -6.41 -23.95 -25.50
CA GLN A 354 -7.41 -23.42 -26.40
C GLN A 354 -8.22 -24.61 -26.90
N THR A 355 -9.43 -24.78 -26.38
CA THR A 355 -10.43 -25.60 -27.03
C THR A 355 -10.75 -24.85 -28.31
N ASP A 356 -10.07 -25.25 -29.38
CA ASP A 356 -10.43 -24.91 -30.75
C ASP A 356 -11.94 -25.03 -30.91
N SER A 357 -12.60 -23.91 -31.08
CA SER A 357 -13.92 -23.87 -31.68
C SER A 357 -13.74 -24.23 -33.14
N VAL A 358 -13.80 -25.53 -33.42
CA VAL A 358 -13.98 -26.09 -34.75
C VAL A 358 -15.47 -26.36 -34.91
N GLU A 359 -16.00 -25.71 -35.92
CA GLU A 359 -17.30 -25.78 -36.62
C GLU A 359 -18.40 -24.87 -36.13
#